data_caeeb8d3a9c18ec31817d1818ec8a347
#
_entry.id   caeeb8d3a9c18ec31817d1818ec8a347
#
_cell.length_a   1.000
_cell.length_b   1.000
_cell.length_c   1.000
_cell.angle_alpha   90.00
_cell.angle_beta   90.00
_cell.angle_gamma   90.00
#
_symmetry.space_group_name_H-M   'P 1'
#
loop_
_entity.id
_entity.type
_entity.pdbx_description
1 polymer ?
#
loop_
_entity_poly.entity_id
_entity_poly.type
_entity_poly.pdbx_seq_one_letter_code
_entity_poly.pdbx_strand_id
1 'polypeptide(L)'
;MTSELLDQALVEEATKKSGLIWVQGPGVPARALWHVWHEGAACVVGDGPGEQPLPGLADGGSAEVTVRSKDKGGRLVSWSAKVVELASGSEQWEATVAELKGKRLNAPDGEAMPSRWARECRVLRLEPTGTIAPLPDGSLAEAPLPSPATTRQPIPAGLPRLLLKKKRRR
;
A
#
# COMPACT_ATOMS: atom_id res chain seq x y z
N MET A 1 -19.27 14.80 15.78
CA MET A 1 -19.51 13.34 15.94
C MET A 1 -19.79 12.64 14.62
N THR A 2 -20.64 13.16 13.76
CA THR A 2 -20.95 12.55 12.46
C THR A 2 -19.75 12.51 11.49
N SER A 3 -18.88 13.50 11.54
CA SER A 3 -17.71 13.54 10.66
C SER A 3 -16.66 12.47 11.04
N GLU A 4 -16.40 12.25 12.30
CA GLU A 4 -15.45 11.24 12.76
C GLU A 4 -15.86 9.82 12.38
N LEU A 5 -17.16 9.51 12.50
CA LEU A 5 -17.68 8.21 12.10
C LEU A 5 -17.57 7.99 10.60
N LEU A 6 -17.84 9.03 9.81
CA LEU A 6 -17.68 8.98 8.36
C LEU A 6 -16.22 8.83 7.96
N ASP A 7 -15.33 9.51 8.67
CA ASP A 7 -13.89 9.42 8.44
C ASP A 7 -13.36 8.03 8.77
N GLN A 8 -13.79 7.45 9.89
CA GLN A 8 -13.43 6.08 10.25
C GLN A 8 -13.94 5.07 9.22
N ALA A 9 -15.18 5.22 8.78
CA ALA A 9 -15.75 4.36 7.76
C ALA A 9 -15.01 4.48 6.44
N LEU A 10 -14.60 5.69 6.07
CA LEU A 10 -13.82 5.93 4.85
C LEU A 10 -12.44 5.27 4.93
N VAL A 11 -11.76 5.42 6.05
CA VAL A 11 -10.45 4.78 6.29
C VAL A 11 -10.58 3.27 6.19
N GLU A 12 -11.54 2.69 6.87
CA GLU A 12 -11.78 1.25 6.85
C GLU A 12 -12.07 0.74 5.44
N GLU A 13 -13.03 1.34 4.76
CA GLU A 13 -13.42 0.89 3.42
C GLU A 13 -12.31 1.03 2.41
N ALA A 14 -11.65 2.18 2.37
CA ALA A 14 -10.57 2.43 1.43
C ALA A 14 -9.41 1.46 1.66
N THR A 15 -9.02 1.26 2.92
CA THR A 15 -7.90 0.38 3.28
C THR A 15 -8.24 -1.09 3.03
N LYS A 16 -9.43 -1.52 3.40
CA LYS A 16 -9.90 -2.89 3.24
C LYS A 16 -10.00 -3.31 1.77
N LYS A 17 -10.48 -2.42 0.93
CA LYS A 17 -10.66 -2.68 -0.50
C LYS A 17 -9.38 -2.52 -1.32
N SER A 18 -8.36 -1.91 -0.78
CA SER A 18 -7.09 -1.70 -1.47
C SER A 18 -6.23 -2.97 -1.41
N GLY A 19 -5.59 -3.31 -2.52
CA GLY A 19 -4.64 -4.43 -2.56
C GLY A 19 -3.30 -4.09 -1.91
N LEU A 20 -2.90 -2.83 -1.98
CA LEU A 20 -1.68 -2.31 -1.39
C LEU A 20 -1.97 -1.00 -0.66
N ILE A 21 -1.21 -0.74 0.38
CA ILE A 21 -1.19 0.55 1.07
C ILE A 21 0.23 1.11 1.02
N TRP A 22 0.33 2.44 1.01
CA TRP A 22 1.61 3.13 1.11
C TRP A 22 1.82 3.55 2.55
N VAL A 23 2.89 3.05 3.16
CA VAL A 23 3.18 3.32 4.58
C VAL A 23 4.51 4.03 4.70
N GLN A 24 4.50 5.14 5.42
CA GLN A 24 5.68 5.96 5.67
C GLN A 24 5.95 6.05 7.16
N GLY A 25 7.06 5.50 7.62
CA GLY A 25 7.57 5.70 8.96
C GLY A 25 8.36 7.00 9.08
N PRO A 26 8.75 7.40 10.31
CA PRO A 26 9.53 8.62 10.52
C PRO A 26 10.89 8.55 9.84
N GLY A 27 11.23 9.57 9.07
CA GLY A 27 12.54 9.72 8.46
C GLY A 27 12.85 8.78 7.29
N VAL A 28 11.89 8.02 6.81
CA VAL A 28 12.06 7.10 5.68
C VAL A 28 11.00 7.36 4.61
N PRO A 29 11.28 7.02 3.34
CA PRO A 29 10.28 7.17 2.28
C PRO A 29 9.15 6.16 2.42
N ALA A 30 7.97 6.52 1.87
CA ALA A 30 6.81 5.66 1.86
C ALA A 30 7.08 4.39 1.03
N ARG A 31 6.56 3.26 1.50
CA ARG A 31 6.64 1.98 0.79
C ARG A 31 5.27 1.36 0.60
N ALA A 32 5.10 0.72 -0.54
CA ALA A 32 3.90 -0.07 -0.80
C ALA A 32 3.99 -1.40 -0.06
N LEU A 33 2.98 -1.70 0.73
CA LEU A 33 2.91 -2.93 1.51
C LEU A 33 1.59 -3.63 1.24
N TRP A 34 1.61 -4.96 1.16
CA TRP A 34 0.40 -5.74 1.22
C TRP A 34 -0.04 -5.88 2.68
N HIS A 35 -1.33 -6.00 2.91
CA HIS A 35 -1.92 -5.91 4.24
C HIS A 35 -3.25 -6.66 4.31
N VAL A 36 -3.76 -6.81 5.54
CA VAL A 36 -5.16 -7.16 5.80
C VAL A 36 -5.77 -6.13 6.74
N TRP A 37 -7.05 -5.91 6.63
CA TRP A 37 -7.79 -5.13 7.61
C TRP A 37 -8.39 -6.09 8.62
N HIS A 38 -8.02 -5.95 9.89
CA HIS A 38 -8.45 -6.84 10.96
C HIS A 38 -8.67 -6.06 12.26
N GLU A 39 -9.84 -6.20 12.82
CA GLU A 39 -10.22 -5.56 14.10
C GLU A 39 -9.88 -4.08 14.19
N GLY A 40 -10.26 -3.32 13.18
CA GLY A 40 -10.11 -1.88 13.16
C GLY A 40 -8.71 -1.36 12.86
N ALA A 41 -7.83 -2.20 12.35
CA ALA A 41 -6.47 -1.78 12.00
C ALA A 41 -5.97 -2.46 10.72
N ALA A 42 -5.05 -1.80 10.04
CA ALA A 42 -4.30 -2.43 8.95
C ALA A 42 -3.17 -3.26 9.57
N CYS A 43 -3.09 -4.53 9.21
CA CYS A 43 -2.08 -5.44 9.73
C CYS A 43 -1.12 -5.84 8.62
N VAL A 44 0.16 -5.85 8.94
CA VAL A 44 1.23 -6.20 8.00
C VAL A 44 2.21 -7.17 8.65
N VAL A 45 2.86 -7.99 7.83
CA VAL A 45 3.95 -8.87 8.26
C VAL A 45 5.14 -8.64 7.36
N GLY A 46 6.33 -8.62 7.94
CA GLY A 46 7.54 -8.37 7.17
C GLY A 46 8.82 -8.45 7.97
N ASP A 47 9.87 -7.91 7.41
CA ASP A 47 11.25 -7.88 7.94
C ASP A 47 11.91 -9.25 8.06
N GLY A 48 11.35 -10.29 7.44
CA GLY A 48 11.97 -11.60 7.38
C GLY A 48 12.39 -11.99 5.97
N PRO A 49 13.15 -13.07 5.82
CA PRO A 49 13.55 -13.56 4.51
C PRO A 49 12.35 -13.88 3.62
N GLY A 50 12.35 -13.35 2.41
CA GLY A 50 11.25 -13.55 1.47
C GLY A 50 9.99 -12.75 1.75
N GLU A 51 9.99 -11.90 2.77
CA GLU A 51 8.87 -11.03 3.10
C GLU A 51 9.20 -9.55 2.85
N GLN A 52 8.16 -8.72 2.82
CA GLN A 52 8.33 -7.29 2.57
C GLN A 52 9.10 -6.60 3.70
N PRO A 53 9.94 -5.59 3.39
CA PRO A 53 10.59 -4.82 4.45
C PRO A 53 9.62 -3.84 5.12
N LEU A 54 9.85 -3.57 6.40
CA LEU A 54 9.05 -2.64 7.20
C LEU A 54 9.94 -1.50 7.75
N PRO A 55 10.55 -0.68 6.89
CA PRO A 55 11.51 0.32 7.33
C PRO A 55 10.84 1.45 8.14
N GLY A 56 11.48 1.86 9.21
CA GLY A 56 11.00 2.97 10.04
C GLY A 56 9.78 2.68 10.90
N LEU A 57 9.27 1.45 10.89
CA LEU A 57 8.10 1.07 11.67
C LEU A 57 8.55 0.38 12.96
N ALA A 58 8.44 1.09 14.07
CA ALA A 58 8.81 0.61 15.40
C ALA A 58 7.59 0.60 16.31
N ASP A 59 7.55 -0.35 17.24
CA ASP A 59 6.47 -0.44 18.22
C ASP A 59 6.35 0.86 19.01
N GLY A 60 5.12 1.36 19.14
CA GLY A 60 4.83 2.64 19.80
C GLY A 60 5.08 3.86 18.92
N GLY A 61 5.65 3.69 17.74
CA GLY A 61 5.89 4.78 16.80
C GLY A 61 4.65 5.17 16.02
N SER A 62 4.81 6.13 15.11
CA SER A 62 3.76 6.61 14.23
C SER A 62 4.09 6.30 12.78
N ALA A 63 3.07 6.28 11.94
CA ALA A 63 3.22 6.12 10.51
C ALA A 63 2.10 6.85 9.78
N GLU A 64 2.36 7.24 8.54
CA GLU A 64 1.34 7.77 7.64
C GLU A 64 0.98 6.69 6.62
N VAL A 65 -0.31 6.44 6.50
CA VAL A 65 -0.84 5.44 5.56
C VAL A 65 -1.62 6.16 4.47
N THR A 66 -1.29 5.86 3.22
CA THR A 66 -1.99 6.42 2.06
C THR A 66 -2.55 5.28 1.23
N VAL A 67 -3.82 5.37 0.91
CA VAL A 67 -4.52 4.37 0.09
C VAL A 67 -5.30 5.07 -1.01
N ARG A 68 -5.51 4.35 -2.11
CA ARG A 68 -6.35 4.82 -3.19
C ARG A 68 -7.77 4.27 -3.00
N SER A 69 -8.74 5.16 -2.87
CA SER A 69 -10.13 4.77 -2.78
C SER A 69 -10.68 4.41 -4.16
N LYS A 70 -11.15 3.18 -4.30
CA LYS A 70 -11.78 2.72 -5.55
C LYS A 70 -13.15 3.35 -5.76
N ASP A 71 -13.88 3.58 -4.68
CA ASP A 71 -15.25 4.07 -4.74
C ASP A 71 -15.35 5.58 -5.00
N LYS A 72 -14.25 6.30 -4.80
CA LYS A 72 -14.19 7.75 -4.94
C LYS A 72 -13.37 8.20 -6.17
N GLY A 73 -13.46 7.46 -7.25
CA GLY A 73 -12.79 7.83 -8.50
C GLY A 73 -11.27 7.82 -8.44
N GLY A 74 -10.70 6.98 -7.60
CA GLY A 74 -9.24 6.88 -7.43
C GLY A 74 -8.65 7.95 -6.52
N ARG A 75 -9.47 8.65 -5.74
CA ARG A 75 -9.01 9.66 -4.78
C ARG A 75 -8.10 9.01 -3.74
N LEU A 76 -7.01 9.68 -3.42
CA LEU A 76 -6.13 9.25 -2.35
C LEU A 76 -6.70 9.63 -1.00
N VAL A 77 -6.59 8.70 -0.05
CA VAL A 77 -6.99 8.89 1.35
C VAL A 77 -5.74 8.65 2.20
N SER A 78 -5.38 9.61 3.02
CA SER A 78 -4.23 9.51 3.92
C SER A 78 -4.70 9.58 5.37
N TRP A 79 -4.14 8.72 6.22
CA TRP A 79 -4.49 8.69 7.63
C TRP A 79 -3.27 8.36 8.46
N SER A 80 -3.25 8.90 9.69
CA SER A 80 -2.16 8.66 10.62
C SER A 80 -2.44 7.39 11.43
N ALA A 81 -1.38 6.66 11.72
CA ALA A 81 -1.45 5.40 12.43
C ALA A 81 -0.47 5.35 13.60
N LYS A 82 -0.86 4.64 14.64
CA LYS A 82 0.04 4.19 15.68
C LYS A 82 0.50 2.77 15.34
N VAL A 83 1.80 2.55 15.40
CA VAL A 83 2.38 1.24 15.14
C VAL A 83 2.40 0.42 16.42
N VAL A 84 1.81 -0.76 16.37
CA VAL A 84 1.80 -1.71 17.48
C VAL A 84 2.37 -3.04 16.99
N GLU A 85 3.46 -3.49 17.59
CA GLU A 85 4.05 -4.78 17.27
C GLU A 85 3.41 -5.86 18.15
N LEU A 86 2.94 -6.93 17.52
CA LEU A 86 2.31 -8.03 18.21
C LEU A 86 3.36 -9.04 18.66
N ALA A 87 3.27 -9.49 19.91
CA ALA A 87 4.15 -10.52 20.43
C ALA A 87 3.83 -11.88 19.81
N SER A 88 4.84 -12.58 19.32
CA SER A 88 4.67 -13.91 18.72
C SER A 88 4.02 -14.85 19.71
N GLY A 89 3.01 -15.59 19.25
CA GLY A 89 2.29 -16.57 20.09
C GLY A 89 1.22 -15.98 20.98
N SER A 90 1.04 -14.65 20.97
CA SER A 90 -0.10 -14.06 21.68
C SER A 90 -1.41 -14.36 20.96
N GLU A 91 -2.51 -14.31 21.68
CA GLU A 91 -3.84 -14.54 21.09
C GLU A 91 -4.14 -13.57 19.93
N GLN A 92 -3.80 -12.31 20.12
CA GLN A 92 -3.97 -11.29 19.08
C GLN A 92 -3.06 -11.54 17.88
N TRP A 93 -1.84 -11.97 18.11
CA TRP A 93 -0.91 -12.36 17.04
C TRP A 93 -1.45 -13.54 16.22
N GLU A 94 -1.95 -14.55 16.91
CA GLU A 94 -2.51 -15.75 16.26
C GLU A 94 -3.70 -15.42 15.37
N ALA A 95 -4.63 -14.60 15.87
CA ALA A 95 -5.79 -14.16 15.10
C ALA A 95 -5.39 -13.33 13.87
N THR A 96 -4.44 -12.43 14.03
CA THR A 96 -3.94 -11.58 12.94
C THR A 96 -3.19 -12.40 11.89
N VAL A 97 -2.35 -13.34 12.32
CA VAL A 97 -1.60 -14.21 11.41
C VAL A 97 -2.51 -15.11 10.60
N ALA A 98 -3.62 -15.58 11.17
CA ALA A 98 -4.59 -16.36 10.44
C ALA A 98 -5.18 -15.57 9.25
N GLU A 99 -5.49 -14.30 9.45
CA GLU A 99 -5.96 -13.41 8.38
C GLU A 99 -4.88 -13.13 7.34
N LEU A 100 -3.65 -12.85 7.79
CA LEU A 100 -2.52 -12.60 6.90
C LEU A 100 -2.19 -13.84 6.06
N LYS A 101 -2.21 -15.02 6.66
CA LYS A 101 -1.97 -16.28 5.96
C LYS A 101 -2.97 -16.48 4.81
N GLY A 102 -4.24 -16.19 5.06
CA GLY A 102 -5.28 -16.31 4.03
C GLY A 102 -5.06 -15.39 2.83
N LYS A 103 -4.38 -14.28 3.01
CA LYS A 103 -4.10 -13.31 1.95
C LYS A 103 -2.74 -13.50 1.28
N ARG A 104 -1.80 -14.16 1.93
CA ARG A 104 -0.46 -14.38 1.39
C ARG A 104 -0.49 -15.37 0.24
N LEU A 105 -0.17 -14.89 -0.96
CA LEU A 105 -0.10 -15.70 -2.16
C LEU A 105 1.32 -16.21 -2.39
N ASN A 106 1.42 -17.40 -3.02
CA ASN A 106 2.69 -17.97 -3.47
C ASN A 106 3.72 -18.18 -2.35
N ALA A 107 3.26 -18.52 -1.16
CA ALA A 107 4.16 -18.88 -0.08
C ALA A 107 4.75 -20.28 -0.31
N PRO A 108 6.08 -20.44 -0.31
CA PRO A 108 6.69 -21.74 -0.58
C PRO A 108 6.51 -22.75 0.56
N ASP A 109 6.29 -22.26 1.78
CA ASP A 109 6.24 -23.08 2.99
C ASP A 109 4.83 -23.37 3.50
N GLY A 110 3.79 -22.82 2.87
CA GLY A 110 2.39 -23.15 3.16
C GLY A 110 2.02 -23.19 4.65
N GLU A 111 1.82 -24.39 5.18
CA GLU A 111 1.41 -24.58 6.57
C GLU A 111 2.49 -24.18 7.59
N ALA A 112 3.75 -24.20 7.21
CA ALA A 112 4.87 -23.80 8.09
C ALA A 112 5.06 -22.27 8.15
N MET A 113 4.34 -21.51 7.35
CA MET A 113 4.50 -20.06 7.23
C MET A 113 4.25 -19.32 8.56
N PRO A 114 3.21 -19.62 9.36
CA PRO A 114 3.03 -18.95 10.64
C PRO A 114 4.19 -19.17 11.61
N SER A 115 4.76 -20.38 11.63
CA SER A 115 5.93 -20.68 12.46
C SER A 115 7.15 -19.89 12.03
N ARG A 116 7.36 -19.74 10.72
CA ARG A 116 8.43 -18.91 10.18
C ARG A 116 8.25 -17.45 10.55
N TRP A 117 7.04 -16.93 10.40
CA TRP A 117 6.73 -15.55 10.78
C TRP A 117 6.97 -15.28 12.27
N ALA A 118 6.66 -16.24 13.12
CA ALA A 118 6.91 -16.12 14.57
C ALA A 118 8.40 -15.97 14.90
N ARG A 119 9.28 -16.64 14.15
CA ARG A 119 10.72 -16.64 14.41
C ARG A 119 11.47 -15.54 13.66
N GLU A 120 11.06 -15.21 12.44
CA GLU A 120 11.87 -14.42 11.52
C GLU A 120 11.25 -13.10 11.13
N CYS A 121 9.96 -12.91 11.37
CA CYS A 121 9.22 -11.74 10.91
C CYS A 121 8.60 -10.97 12.07
N ARG A 122 8.19 -9.75 11.75
CA ARG A 122 7.43 -8.89 12.66
C ARG A 122 6.00 -8.77 12.14
N VAL A 123 5.05 -8.82 13.04
CA VAL A 123 3.64 -8.59 12.73
C VAL A 123 3.23 -7.28 13.40
N LEU A 124 2.80 -6.31 12.61
CA LEU A 124 2.46 -4.98 13.09
C LEU A 124 1.00 -4.68 12.83
N ARG A 125 0.37 -3.98 13.76
CA ARG A 125 -0.93 -3.34 13.60
C ARG A 125 -0.71 -1.85 13.39
N LEU A 126 -1.34 -1.31 12.37
CA LEU A 126 -1.37 0.13 12.11
C LEU A 126 -2.76 0.61 12.53
N GLU A 127 -2.85 1.16 13.73
CA GLU A 127 -4.10 1.59 14.32
C GLU A 127 -4.40 3.04 13.96
N PRO A 128 -5.54 3.34 13.32
CA PRO A 128 -5.89 4.72 13.00
C PRO A 128 -5.98 5.60 14.23
N THR A 129 -5.39 6.78 14.17
CA THR A 129 -5.41 7.75 15.27
C THR A 129 -6.52 8.80 15.13
N GLY A 130 -7.38 8.65 14.12
CA GLY A 130 -8.48 9.58 13.89
C GLY A 130 -8.15 10.80 13.06
N THR A 131 -6.89 10.96 12.66
CA THR A 131 -6.46 12.08 11.80
C THR A 131 -6.50 11.64 10.34
N ILE A 132 -7.36 12.26 9.55
CA ILE A 132 -7.36 12.12 8.10
C ILE A 132 -6.85 13.43 7.52
N ALA A 133 -5.80 13.34 6.72
CA ALA A 133 -5.33 14.47 5.93
C ALA A 133 -5.93 14.34 4.55
N PRO A 134 -6.86 15.21 4.14
CA PRO A 134 -7.29 15.26 2.75
C PRO A 134 -6.10 15.73 1.91
N LEU A 135 -5.77 14.97 0.88
CA LEU A 135 -4.77 15.42 -0.07
C LEU A 135 -5.33 16.60 -0.85
N PRO A 136 -4.53 17.64 -1.09
CA PRO A 136 -5.02 18.81 -1.82
C PRO A 136 -5.51 18.42 -3.20
N ASP A 137 -6.60 19.03 -3.60
CA ASP A 137 -7.13 18.89 -4.95
C ASP A 137 -6.07 19.32 -5.95
N GLY A 138 -5.83 18.50 -6.96
CA GLY A 138 -4.84 18.80 -7.98
C GLY A 138 -3.50 18.08 -7.80
N SER A 139 -3.24 17.46 -6.67
CA SER A 139 -2.00 16.68 -6.48
C SER A 139 -1.86 15.55 -7.51
N LEU A 140 -2.96 15.04 -8.01
CA LEU A 140 -3.00 14.02 -9.05
C LEU A 140 -2.96 14.59 -10.47
N ALA A 141 -3.15 15.92 -10.61
CA ALA A 141 -3.17 16.57 -11.89
C ALA A 141 -1.80 17.07 -12.36
N GLU A 142 -0.81 17.07 -11.50
CA GLU A 142 0.55 17.44 -11.89
C GLU A 142 1.12 16.41 -12.84
N ALA A 143 1.62 16.88 -13.98
CA ALA A 143 2.33 16.03 -14.90
C ALA A 143 3.60 15.50 -14.26
N PRO A 144 3.96 14.23 -14.45
CA PRO A 144 5.20 13.70 -13.94
C PRO A 144 6.39 14.48 -14.51
N LEU A 145 7.42 14.63 -13.68
CA LEU A 145 8.64 15.28 -14.14
C LEU A 145 9.20 14.53 -15.36
N PRO A 146 9.66 15.26 -16.38
CA PRO A 146 10.21 14.60 -17.56
C PRO A 146 11.43 13.77 -17.19
N SER A 147 11.43 12.52 -17.60
CA SER A 147 12.60 11.64 -17.50
C SER A 147 13.32 11.58 -18.83
N PRO A 148 14.57 11.09 -18.87
CA PRO A 148 15.28 10.91 -20.16
C PRO A 148 14.53 10.01 -21.15
N ALA A 149 13.65 9.15 -20.68
CA ALA A 149 12.83 8.28 -21.53
C ALA A 149 11.56 8.94 -22.02
N THR A 150 11.19 10.10 -21.46
CA THR A 150 9.97 10.81 -21.83
C THR A 150 10.26 11.86 -22.90
N THR A 151 9.77 11.66 -24.11
CA THR A 151 9.88 12.65 -25.17
C THR A 151 8.64 13.53 -25.19
N ARG A 152 8.83 14.85 -25.27
CA ARG A 152 7.76 15.82 -25.46
C ARG A 152 7.55 16.20 -26.92
N GLN A 153 8.33 15.61 -27.81
CA GLN A 153 8.19 15.88 -29.22
C GLN A 153 6.89 15.26 -29.74
N PRO A 154 6.15 15.97 -30.58
CA PRO A 154 4.98 15.39 -31.20
C PRO A 154 5.37 14.17 -32.01
N ILE A 155 4.48 13.20 -32.07
CA ILE A 155 4.68 11.99 -32.86
C ILE A 155 5.00 12.41 -34.30
N PRO A 156 6.14 11.96 -34.86
CA PRO A 156 6.50 12.38 -36.21
C PRO A 156 5.43 11.97 -37.22
N ALA A 157 4.95 12.93 -37.97
CA ALA A 157 3.97 12.67 -39.04
C ALA A 157 4.51 11.75 -40.14
N GLY A 158 5.79 11.44 -40.08
CA GLY A 158 6.45 10.54 -41.05
C GLY A 158 6.17 9.05 -40.88
N LEU A 159 5.68 8.61 -39.71
CA LEU A 159 5.36 7.19 -39.50
C LEU A 159 4.32 6.65 -40.47
N PRO A 160 3.20 7.33 -40.73
CA PRO A 160 2.25 6.88 -41.73
C PRO A 160 2.84 6.87 -43.16
N ARG A 161 3.75 7.80 -43.46
CA ARG A 161 4.40 7.86 -44.78
C ARG A 161 5.36 6.70 -45.01
N LEU A 162 6.03 6.24 -43.99
CA LEU A 162 6.92 5.09 -44.10
C LEU A 162 6.14 3.80 -44.39
N LEU A 163 4.95 3.68 -43.81
CA LEU A 163 4.09 2.53 -44.07
C LEU A 163 3.44 2.59 -45.47
N LEU A 164 3.19 3.77 -45.98
CA LEU A 164 2.59 3.96 -47.30
C LEU A 164 3.60 3.80 -48.44
N LYS A 165 4.89 4.03 -48.19
CA LYS A 165 5.95 3.90 -49.22
C LYS A 165 6.15 2.47 -49.74
N LYS A 166 5.73 1.48 -49.00
CA LYS A 166 5.86 0.08 -49.42
C LYS A 166 4.86 -0.37 -50.48
N LYS A 167 3.81 0.42 -50.75
CA LYS A 167 2.78 0.07 -51.71
C LYS A 167 3.03 0.58 -53.13
N ARG A 168 4.16 1.24 -53.39
CA ARG A 168 4.40 1.91 -54.66
C ARG A 168 5.48 1.28 -55.53
N ARG A 169 5.81 0.02 -55.29
CA ARG A 169 6.70 -0.70 -56.21
C ARG A 169 5.90 -1.76 -56.97
N ARG A 170 5.54 -1.39 -58.12
CA ARG A 170 5.45 -2.33 -59.24
C ARG A 170 6.74 -2.34 -59.98
#